data_e384d119e6df3539b3792a28fcf30c7a
#
_entry.id   e384d119e6df3539b3792a28fcf30c7a
#
_cell.length_a   1.000
_cell.length_b   1.000
_cell.length_c   1.000
_cell.angle_alpha   90.00
_cell.angle_beta   90.00
_cell.angle_gamma   90.00
#
_symmetry.space_group_name_H-M   'P 1'
#
loop_
_entity.id
_entity.type
_entity.pdbx_description
1 polymer ?
#
loop_
_entity_poly.entity_id
_entity_poly.type
_entity_poly.pdbx_seq_one_letter_code
_entity_poly.pdbx_strand_id
1 'polypeptide(L)'
;MKSKLFPLLVPILGASIVLAGCSNADTSKQAESKDGVTITNCGKEVTYTKADNLFVNDGNIISIALAAGAADNVKYVSSVQRDKELLHAKYGKDIDKAEDVAKEYPSLESIVAKHPDIFVAGWNYGFSEEKNLTPDALKDQGIDSYILSESCRQEGSEKRGLYDPWEAVKMDISNIGNITSHADTADSVVKDIDSRLETLKKAPQADKAPTAFVFDSGTDTVFTSGKFGAPQAIIEAAGGRNGAENVEDTWTTVSWENLAASKPDVFVFVDYPGQEFEEKIAALRSNPATKNLPAVKENRFINLPYAMWTSGPLNIDAAEQMRKGFEKFGLVPSSEIKPSLELPASVPGQNYYK
;
A
#
# COMPACT_ATOMS: atom_id res chain seq x y z
N MET A 1 -57.99 -14.58 51.45
CA MET A 1 -57.71 -14.73 52.89
C MET A 1 -56.34 -14.13 53.13
N LYS A 2 -56.28 -12.96 53.73
CA LYS A 2 -55.71 -12.65 55.04
C LYS A 2 -54.20 -12.93 55.10
N SER A 3 -53.23 -12.06 55.45
CA SER A 3 -53.23 -10.74 56.16
C SER A 3 -51.77 -10.29 56.19
N LYS A 4 -51.44 -9.02 55.92
CA LYS A 4 -50.90 -8.02 56.84
C LYS A 4 -49.64 -8.45 57.63
N LEU A 5 -48.50 -7.70 57.68
CA LEU A 5 -48.31 -6.40 58.35
C LEU A 5 -46.90 -5.84 58.04
N PHE A 6 -46.82 -4.53 57.85
CA PHE A 6 -45.74 -3.57 58.13
C PHE A 6 -45.58 -3.40 59.67
N PRO A 7 -44.61 -2.61 60.24
CA PRO A 7 -43.54 -1.72 59.78
C PRO A 7 -42.25 -1.80 60.65
N LEU A 8 -41.20 -1.03 60.40
CA LEU A 8 -40.72 0.10 61.21
C LEU A 8 -39.47 0.81 60.63
N LEU A 9 -39.57 2.07 60.54
CA LEU A 9 -38.50 3.06 60.32
C LEU A 9 -37.60 3.20 61.55
N VAL A 10 -36.29 3.53 61.35
CA VAL A 10 -35.55 4.55 62.13
C VAL A 10 -34.40 5.10 61.32
N PRO A 11 -34.19 6.46 61.24
CA PRO A 11 -33.07 7.07 60.55
C PRO A 11 -31.95 7.42 61.57
N ILE A 12 -30.70 7.41 61.14
CA ILE A 12 -29.61 8.09 61.84
C ILE A 12 -28.83 8.97 60.86
N LEU A 13 -28.87 10.26 61.13
CA LEU A 13 -28.05 11.34 60.61
C LEU A 13 -26.57 11.16 61.05
N GLY A 14 -25.65 11.62 60.22
CA GLY A 14 -24.29 11.82 60.70
C GLY A 14 -23.25 12.20 59.64
N ALA A 15 -23.13 13.49 59.47
CA ALA A 15 -21.92 14.31 59.31
C ALA A 15 -21.08 14.20 58.01
N SER A 16 -21.14 15.28 57.25
CA SER A 16 -20.25 15.73 56.20
C SER A 16 -18.82 15.99 56.71
N ILE A 17 -17.81 15.54 56.02
CA ILE A 17 -16.47 16.13 56.05
C ILE A 17 -16.07 16.41 54.61
N VAL A 18 -16.04 17.70 54.23
CA VAL A 18 -15.42 18.21 53.00
C VAL A 18 -13.93 18.35 53.30
N LEU A 19 -13.10 17.67 52.52
CA LEU A 19 -11.68 17.97 52.42
C LEU A 19 -11.36 18.30 50.96
N ALA A 20 -11.20 19.60 50.74
CA ALA A 20 -10.57 20.13 49.54
C ALA A 20 -9.06 19.75 49.56
N GLY A 21 -8.58 19.09 48.56
CA GLY A 21 -7.18 18.80 48.30
C GLY A 21 -6.87 19.11 46.86
N CYS A 22 -6.00 20.11 46.68
CA CYS A 22 -5.57 20.68 45.40
C CYS A 22 -4.86 19.68 44.48
N SER A 23 -5.16 19.84 43.23
CA SER A 23 -4.37 19.62 42.01
C SER A 23 -2.94 19.14 42.17
N ASN A 24 -2.64 18.00 41.55
CA ASN A 24 -1.42 17.84 40.82
C ASN A 24 -1.80 17.22 39.46
N ALA A 25 -1.44 17.90 38.39
CA ALA A 25 -1.49 17.40 37.04
C ALA A 25 -0.38 16.31 36.95
N ASP A 26 -0.76 15.09 37.22
CA ASP A 26 0.06 13.94 36.83
C ASP A 26 -0.21 13.62 35.38
N THR A 27 0.79 13.93 34.57
CA THR A 27 1.01 13.35 33.26
C THR A 27 0.81 11.84 33.37
N SER A 28 -0.35 11.37 32.95
CA SER A 28 -0.58 9.93 32.80
C SER A 28 0.38 9.40 31.73
N LYS A 29 1.52 8.90 32.15
CA LYS A 29 2.24 7.86 31.42
C LYS A 29 1.23 6.74 31.26
N GLN A 30 0.77 6.55 30.06
CA GLN A 30 -0.02 5.40 29.65
C GLN A 30 0.81 4.18 30.02
N ALA A 31 0.37 3.42 31.01
CA ALA A 31 0.98 2.16 31.37
C ALA A 31 0.90 1.27 30.10
N GLU A 32 2.03 0.82 29.61
CA GLU A 32 2.11 -0.25 28.61
C GLU A 32 1.26 -1.42 29.14
N SER A 33 0.15 -1.67 28.47
CA SER A 33 -0.67 -2.83 28.76
C SER A 33 0.16 -4.07 28.37
N LYS A 34 0.29 -5.02 29.25
CA LYS A 34 0.92 -6.33 28.98
C LYS A 34 0.15 -7.16 27.94
N ASP A 35 -0.90 -6.64 27.37
CA ASP A 35 -1.88 -7.33 26.53
C ASP A 35 -1.78 -6.90 25.06
N GLY A 36 -0.61 -6.73 24.48
CA GLY A 36 -0.41 -6.55 23.02
C GLY A 36 -1.44 -5.67 22.27
N VAL A 37 -1.21 -5.44 21.01
CA VAL A 37 -2.15 -4.74 20.10
C VAL A 37 -2.84 -5.77 19.21
N THR A 38 -4.17 -5.83 19.27
CA THR A 38 -4.97 -6.71 18.42
C THR A 38 -5.50 -5.93 17.22
N ILE A 39 -5.25 -6.43 16.02
CA ILE A 39 -5.73 -5.86 14.74
C ILE A 39 -6.35 -6.96 13.87
N THR A 40 -7.07 -6.56 12.84
CA THR A 40 -7.50 -7.49 11.78
C THR A 40 -6.45 -7.52 10.67
N ASN A 41 -5.91 -8.72 10.37
CA ASN A 41 -5.04 -8.95 9.23
C ASN A 41 -5.56 -10.14 8.42
N CYS A 42 -5.78 -9.97 7.13
CA CYS A 42 -6.38 -10.96 6.24
C CYS A 42 -7.69 -11.58 6.79
N GLY A 43 -8.57 -10.74 7.37
CA GLY A 43 -9.86 -11.17 7.93
C GLY A 43 -9.79 -11.92 9.26
N LYS A 44 -8.61 -11.98 9.89
CA LYS A 44 -8.40 -12.65 11.18
C LYS A 44 -7.91 -11.66 12.22
N GLU A 45 -8.35 -11.81 13.47
CA GLU A 45 -7.76 -11.08 14.59
C GLU A 45 -6.38 -11.66 14.91
N VAL A 46 -5.39 -10.77 14.99
CA VAL A 46 -3.99 -11.10 15.32
C VAL A 46 -3.53 -10.14 16.40
N THR A 47 -2.92 -10.67 17.46
CA THR A 47 -2.37 -9.86 18.56
C THR A 47 -0.85 -9.84 18.49
N TYR A 48 -0.29 -8.64 18.44
CA TYR A 48 1.16 -8.39 18.44
C TYR A 48 1.59 -7.86 19.82
N THR A 49 2.55 -8.53 20.45
CA THR A 49 3.03 -8.17 21.79
C THR A 49 4.31 -7.36 21.77
N LYS A 50 5.01 -7.35 20.64
CA LYS A 50 6.25 -6.60 20.41
C LYS A 50 6.30 -6.12 18.98
N ALA A 51 6.81 -4.91 18.76
CA ALA A 51 6.99 -4.32 17.45
C ALA A 51 8.15 -3.30 17.41
N ASP A 52 9.17 -3.49 18.21
CA ASP A 52 10.35 -2.61 18.27
C ASP A 52 11.37 -2.95 17.19
N ASN A 53 11.25 -4.15 16.61
CA ASN A 53 12.20 -4.73 15.67
C ASN A 53 11.43 -5.32 14.46
N LEU A 54 11.11 -4.48 13.48
CA LEU A 54 10.47 -4.91 12.24
C LEU A 54 11.52 -5.26 11.18
N PHE A 55 11.27 -6.36 10.46
CA PHE A 55 11.90 -6.67 9.20
C PHE A 55 10.87 -6.46 8.09
N VAL A 56 11.07 -5.48 7.22
CA VAL A 56 10.11 -5.09 6.20
C VAL A 56 10.64 -5.39 4.81
N ASN A 57 9.91 -6.16 4.02
CA ASN A 57 10.31 -6.53 2.67
C ASN A 57 9.59 -5.66 1.64
N ASP A 58 10.35 -5.24 0.60
CA ASP A 58 9.87 -4.56 -0.59
C ASP A 58 9.56 -3.06 -0.42
N GLY A 59 9.87 -2.26 -1.45
CA GLY A 59 9.85 -0.80 -1.41
C GLY A 59 8.49 -0.19 -1.03
N ASN A 60 7.40 -0.75 -1.56
CA ASN A 60 6.05 -0.28 -1.23
C ASN A 60 5.65 -0.59 0.23
N ILE A 61 6.03 -1.76 0.76
CA ILE A 61 5.71 -2.14 2.14
C ILE A 61 6.59 -1.35 3.13
N ILE A 62 7.85 -1.12 2.78
CA ILE A 62 8.73 -0.20 3.52
C ILE A 62 8.10 1.19 3.58
N SER A 63 7.56 1.67 2.45
CA SER A 63 6.86 2.96 2.38
C SER A 63 5.64 3.03 3.32
N ILE A 64 4.91 1.92 3.51
CA ILE A 64 3.80 1.84 4.49
C ILE A 64 4.33 2.08 5.91
N ALA A 65 5.39 1.37 6.30
CA ALA A 65 5.97 1.50 7.64
C ALA A 65 6.52 2.92 7.89
N LEU A 66 7.22 3.51 6.91
CA LEU A 66 7.72 4.88 7.02
C LEU A 66 6.59 5.91 7.11
N ALA A 67 5.54 5.77 6.29
CA ALA A 67 4.37 6.65 6.32
C ALA A 67 3.61 6.56 7.64
N ALA A 68 3.49 5.36 8.21
CA ALA A 68 2.88 5.15 9.51
C ALA A 68 3.69 5.72 10.69
N GLY A 69 4.89 6.27 10.45
CA GLY A 69 5.76 6.84 11.49
C GLY A 69 6.69 5.82 12.15
N ALA A 70 6.75 4.60 11.64
CA ALA A 70 7.49 3.48 12.26
C ALA A 70 8.97 3.41 11.85
N ALA A 71 9.58 4.51 11.37
CA ALA A 71 10.97 4.51 10.90
C ALA A 71 11.97 3.98 11.95
N ASP A 72 11.74 4.29 13.22
CA ASP A 72 12.61 3.83 14.32
C ASP A 72 12.35 2.37 14.72
N ASN A 73 11.21 1.79 14.32
CA ASN A 73 10.89 0.39 14.54
C ASN A 73 11.43 -0.51 13.41
N VAL A 74 11.58 0.02 12.19
CA VAL A 74 12.14 -0.71 11.05
C VAL A 74 13.65 -0.86 11.23
N LYS A 75 14.10 -2.07 11.60
CA LYS A 75 15.52 -2.36 11.79
C LYS A 75 16.15 -3.02 10.56
N TYR A 76 15.37 -3.77 9.82
CA TYR A 76 15.83 -4.53 8.66
C TYR A 76 14.91 -4.32 7.47
N VAL A 77 15.51 -4.19 6.30
CA VAL A 77 14.79 -4.12 5.02
C VAL A 77 15.41 -5.08 4.01
N SER A 78 14.64 -5.43 3.00
CA SER A 78 15.11 -6.19 1.83
C SER A 78 14.39 -5.73 0.58
N SER A 79 14.98 -6.02 -0.59
CA SER A 79 14.41 -5.66 -1.90
C SER A 79 14.09 -4.17 -2.07
N VAL A 80 14.91 -3.30 -1.48
CA VAL A 80 14.68 -1.84 -1.43
C VAL A 80 15.39 -1.08 -2.55
N GLN A 81 16.42 -1.66 -3.18
CA GLN A 81 17.36 -0.94 -4.03
C GLN A 81 16.71 -0.25 -5.23
N ARG A 82 15.73 -0.90 -5.87
CA ARG A 82 15.02 -0.35 -7.03
C ARG A 82 14.19 0.90 -6.71
N ASP A 83 13.73 1.03 -5.45
CA ASP A 83 12.87 2.13 -5.01
C ASP A 83 13.59 3.11 -4.07
N LYS A 84 14.88 2.90 -3.79
CA LYS A 84 15.63 3.64 -2.76
C LYS A 84 15.62 5.15 -3.01
N GLU A 85 15.86 5.59 -4.25
CA GLU A 85 15.84 7.02 -4.60
C GLU A 85 14.44 7.63 -4.43
N LEU A 86 13.40 6.90 -4.80
CA LEU A 86 12.01 7.32 -4.59
C LEU A 86 11.68 7.45 -3.10
N LEU A 87 12.08 6.46 -2.30
CA LEU A 87 11.87 6.49 -0.85
C LEU A 87 12.64 7.64 -0.20
N HIS A 88 13.86 7.94 -0.65
CA HIS A 88 14.60 9.13 -0.23
C HIS A 88 13.89 10.43 -0.60
N ALA A 89 13.35 10.53 -1.80
CA ALA A 89 12.59 11.71 -2.25
C ALA A 89 11.35 11.95 -1.38
N LYS A 90 10.68 10.88 -0.91
CA LYS A 90 9.46 10.95 -0.11
C LYS A 90 9.72 11.08 1.39
N TYR A 91 10.66 10.29 1.94
CA TYR A 91 10.86 10.12 3.39
C TYR A 91 12.23 10.61 3.89
N GLY A 92 13.03 11.19 3.00
CA GLY A 92 14.36 11.69 3.36
C GLY A 92 15.27 10.57 3.85
N LYS A 93 15.94 10.81 5.01
CA LYS A 93 16.92 9.88 5.58
C LYS A 93 16.30 8.77 6.44
N ASP A 94 15.00 8.72 6.61
CA ASP A 94 14.37 7.71 7.45
C ASP A 94 14.61 6.29 6.93
N ILE A 95 14.72 6.12 5.61
CA ILE A 95 15.07 4.83 5.00
C ILE A 95 16.49 4.35 5.33
N ASP A 96 17.41 5.25 5.66
CA ASP A 96 18.79 4.90 5.97
C ASP A 96 18.98 4.38 7.40
N LYS A 97 17.95 4.43 8.24
CA LYS A 97 17.99 3.92 9.62
C LYS A 97 18.02 2.38 9.66
N ALA A 98 17.48 1.73 8.64
CA ALA A 98 17.37 0.27 8.57
C ALA A 98 18.58 -0.37 7.88
N GLU A 99 18.97 -1.56 8.34
CA GLU A 99 19.96 -2.40 7.66
C GLU A 99 19.34 -3.05 6.41
N ASP A 100 19.97 -2.85 5.27
CA ASP A 100 19.61 -3.55 4.02
C ASP A 100 20.22 -4.96 4.03
N VAL A 101 19.36 -5.96 4.28
CA VAL A 101 19.78 -7.35 4.51
C VAL A 101 19.95 -8.12 3.21
N ALA A 102 19.10 -7.86 2.21
CA ALA A 102 19.10 -8.59 0.95
C ALA A 102 18.60 -7.73 -0.20
N LYS A 103 19.30 -7.82 -1.34
CA LYS A 103 18.89 -7.14 -2.59
C LYS A 103 17.60 -7.67 -3.18
N GLU A 104 17.38 -8.96 -3.02
CA GLU A 104 16.20 -9.70 -3.46
C GLU A 104 15.33 -10.05 -2.26
N TYR A 105 14.24 -10.78 -2.50
CA TYR A 105 13.41 -11.31 -1.43
C TYR A 105 14.22 -12.23 -0.50
N PRO A 106 14.09 -12.07 0.83
CA PRO A 106 14.92 -12.77 1.78
C PRO A 106 14.57 -14.25 1.86
N SER A 107 15.48 -15.07 2.37
CA SER A 107 15.19 -16.44 2.77
C SER A 107 14.73 -16.50 4.23
N LEU A 108 14.09 -17.61 4.62
CA LEU A 108 13.71 -17.85 6.01
C LEU A 108 14.92 -17.73 6.96
N GLU A 109 16.06 -18.32 6.58
CA GLU A 109 17.28 -18.29 7.39
C GLU A 109 17.82 -16.88 7.58
N SER A 110 17.75 -16.03 6.55
CA SER A 110 18.21 -14.63 6.64
C SER A 110 17.35 -13.79 7.59
N ILE A 111 16.04 -14.06 7.63
CA ILE A 111 15.11 -13.41 8.55
C ILE A 111 15.35 -13.91 10.00
N VAL A 112 15.41 -15.23 10.17
CA VAL A 112 15.64 -15.86 11.48
C VAL A 112 16.96 -15.38 12.10
N ALA A 113 18.02 -15.22 11.30
CA ALA A 113 19.31 -14.71 11.77
C ALA A 113 19.24 -13.29 12.35
N LYS A 114 18.24 -12.50 12.00
CA LYS A 114 18.03 -11.12 12.48
C LYS A 114 17.13 -11.05 13.71
N HIS A 115 16.41 -12.12 14.04
CA HIS A 115 15.48 -12.20 15.17
C HIS A 115 14.51 -11.00 15.25
N PRO A 116 13.79 -10.64 14.15
CA PRO A 116 12.80 -9.57 14.23
C PRO A 116 11.61 -9.98 15.11
N ASP A 117 10.91 -9.00 15.66
CA ASP A 117 9.63 -9.26 16.31
C ASP A 117 8.56 -9.63 15.29
N ILE A 118 8.53 -8.88 14.16
CA ILE A 118 7.55 -9.06 13.09
C ILE A 118 8.26 -9.01 11.72
N PHE A 119 7.94 -9.96 10.84
CA PHE A 119 8.25 -9.88 9.43
C PHE A 119 7.04 -9.35 8.66
N VAL A 120 7.21 -8.22 7.97
CA VAL A 120 6.17 -7.53 7.22
C VAL A 120 6.38 -7.76 5.73
N ALA A 121 5.48 -8.52 5.09
CA ALA A 121 5.58 -8.90 3.68
C ALA A 121 4.19 -9.21 3.10
N GLY A 122 4.11 -9.51 1.82
CA GLY A 122 2.90 -9.98 1.15
C GLY A 122 3.09 -11.35 0.50
N TRP A 123 2.00 -12.03 0.19
CA TRP A 123 2.06 -13.23 -0.66
C TRP A 123 2.55 -12.86 -2.06
N ASN A 124 3.60 -13.53 -2.51
CA ASN A 124 4.41 -13.23 -3.70
C ASN A 124 5.23 -11.91 -3.61
N TYR A 125 5.19 -11.24 -2.45
CA TYR A 125 6.02 -10.09 -2.09
C TYR A 125 6.86 -10.40 -0.84
N GLY A 126 7.50 -11.54 -0.81
CA GLY A 126 8.28 -12.07 0.31
C GLY A 126 7.77 -13.43 0.76
N PHE A 127 6.51 -13.56 1.19
CA PHE A 127 5.94 -14.87 1.51
C PHE A 127 5.85 -15.77 0.27
N SER A 128 6.31 -17.01 0.42
CA SER A 128 6.32 -18.03 -0.64
C SER A 128 6.29 -19.43 -0.03
N GLU A 129 5.31 -20.23 -0.43
CA GLU A 129 5.25 -21.65 -0.04
C GLU A 129 6.40 -22.47 -0.65
N GLU A 130 6.75 -22.17 -1.89
CA GLU A 130 7.86 -22.84 -2.60
C GLU A 130 9.20 -22.67 -1.88
N LYS A 131 9.42 -21.49 -1.25
CA LYS A 131 10.61 -21.16 -0.49
C LYS A 131 10.48 -21.48 1.00
N ASN A 132 9.39 -22.10 1.42
CA ASN A 132 9.06 -22.34 2.84
C ASN A 132 9.14 -21.08 3.71
N LEU A 133 8.91 -19.89 3.11
CA LEU A 133 8.82 -18.64 3.84
C LEU A 133 7.34 -18.28 4.01
N THR A 134 6.74 -18.79 5.07
CA THR A 134 5.32 -18.64 5.36
C THR A 134 5.12 -18.09 6.78
N PRO A 135 3.95 -17.49 7.08
CA PRO A 135 3.62 -17.06 8.44
C PRO A 135 3.77 -18.18 9.49
N ASP A 136 3.37 -19.40 9.15
CA ASP A 136 3.49 -20.56 10.06
C ASP A 136 4.96 -20.93 10.30
N ALA A 137 5.79 -20.97 9.25
CA ALA A 137 7.21 -21.26 9.39
C ALA A 137 7.94 -20.21 10.24
N LEU A 138 7.57 -18.93 10.13
CA LEU A 138 8.11 -17.86 10.98
C LEU A 138 7.63 -17.97 12.41
N LYS A 139 6.37 -18.30 12.63
CA LYS A 139 5.79 -18.52 13.96
C LYS A 139 6.49 -19.64 14.72
N ASP A 140 6.86 -20.73 14.03
CA ASP A 140 7.66 -21.82 14.61
C ASP A 140 9.06 -21.35 15.06
N GLN A 141 9.55 -20.23 14.53
CA GLN A 141 10.79 -19.56 14.94
C GLN A 141 10.56 -18.44 15.95
N GLY A 142 9.33 -18.24 16.43
CA GLY A 142 8.98 -17.18 17.38
C GLY A 142 8.92 -15.77 16.76
N ILE A 143 8.72 -15.68 15.45
CA ILE A 143 8.62 -14.43 14.70
C ILE A 143 7.17 -14.27 14.24
N ASP A 144 6.55 -13.15 14.59
CA ASP A 144 5.22 -12.81 14.09
C ASP A 144 5.26 -12.37 12.62
N SER A 145 4.12 -12.42 11.95
CA SER A 145 3.99 -12.04 10.55
C SER A 145 2.87 -11.02 10.38
N TYR A 146 3.12 -9.97 9.60
CA TYR A 146 2.09 -9.09 9.07
C TYR A 146 2.00 -9.28 7.56
N ILE A 147 0.79 -9.63 7.07
CA ILE A 147 0.56 -9.88 5.64
C ILE A 147 -0.02 -8.61 5.01
N LEU A 148 0.62 -8.10 3.94
CA LEU A 148 0.10 -6.98 3.14
C LEU A 148 -1.34 -7.25 2.71
N SER A 149 -2.26 -6.34 3.02
CA SER A 149 -3.71 -6.53 2.85
C SER A 149 -4.13 -6.80 1.41
N GLU A 150 -3.49 -6.15 0.41
CA GLU A 150 -3.74 -6.42 -1.01
C GLU A 150 -3.45 -7.89 -1.37
N SER A 151 -2.47 -8.50 -0.71
CA SER A 151 -2.04 -9.87 -0.99
C SER A 151 -2.84 -10.93 -0.22
N CYS A 152 -3.78 -10.52 0.64
CA CYS A 152 -4.64 -11.45 1.37
C CYS A 152 -5.44 -12.33 0.41
N ARG A 153 -5.40 -13.63 0.67
CA ARG A 153 -6.09 -14.63 -0.15
C ARG A 153 -7.54 -14.78 0.27
N GLN A 154 -8.41 -15.02 -0.68
CA GLN A 154 -9.79 -15.42 -0.42
C GLN A 154 -9.81 -16.79 0.22
N GLU A 155 -10.78 -17.06 1.09
CA GLU A 155 -10.88 -18.32 1.84
C GLU A 155 -10.94 -19.53 0.89
N GLY A 156 -10.07 -20.50 1.12
CA GLY A 156 -9.97 -21.73 0.32
C GLY A 156 -9.42 -21.54 -1.10
N SER A 157 -8.79 -20.41 -1.39
CA SER A 157 -8.26 -20.06 -2.71
C SER A 157 -6.90 -19.35 -2.62
N GLU A 158 -6.11 -19.44 -3.68
CA GLU A 158 -4.92 -18.59 -3.87
C GLU A 158 -5.25 -17.23 -4.49
N LYS A 159 -6.51 -17.01 -4.89
CA LYS A 159 -6.96 -15.74 -5.45
C LYS A 159 -6.91 -14.64 -4.41
N ARG A 160 -6.41 -13.47 -4.81
CA ARG A 160 -6.34 -12.23 -4.03
C ARG A 160 -7.58 -11.36 -4.26
N GLY A 161 -7.61 -10.16 -3.72
CA GLY A 161 -8.73 -9.22 -3.89
C GLY A 161 -9.78 -9.33 -2.78
N LEU A 162 -9.34 -9.54 -1.53
CA LEU A 162 -10.21 -9.57 -0.36
C LEU A 162 -10.73 -8.16 0.00
N TYR A 163 -9.95 -7.12 -0.28
CA TYR A 163 -10.23 -5.73 0.05
C TYR A 163 -10.20 -4.84 -1.20
N ASP A 164 -10.96 -3.73 -1.16
CA ASP A 164 -10.75 -2.63 -2.10
C ASP A 164 -9.32 -2.11 -1.99
N PRO A 165 -8.63 -1.77 -3.11
CA PRO A 165 -7.24 -1.38 -3.05
C PRO A 165 -6.95 -0.16 -2.17
N TRP A 166 -7.81 0.89 -2.15
CA TRP A 166 -7.61 2.03 -1.27
C TRP A 166 -7.87 1.69 0.21
N GLU A 167 -8.84 0.81 0.47
CA GLU A 167 -9.09 0.31 1.83
C GLU A 167 -7.92 -0.53 2.31
N ALA A 168 -7.34 -1.38 1.47
CA ALA A 168 -6.14 -2.17 1.79
C ALA A 168 -4.96 -1.26 2.20
N VAL A 169 -4.65 -0.23 1.43
CA VAL A 169 -3.58 0.73 1.74
C VAL A 169 -3.82 1.43 3.08
N LYS A 170 -5.03 1.96 3.31
CA LYS A 170 -5.39 2.66 4.54
C LYS A 170 -5.36 1.73 5.75
N MET A 171 -5.82 0.50 5.58
CA MET A 171 -5.78 -0.54 6.61
C MET A 171 -4.34 -0.87 7.01
N ASP A 172 -3.44 -1.07 6.04
CA ASP A 172 -2.04 -1.39 6.30
C ASP A 172 -1.33 -0.26 7.04
N ILE A 173 -1.55 1.01 6.63
CA ILE A 173 -1.00 2.19 7.32
C ILE A 173 -1.50 2.25 8.77
N SER A 174 -2.83 2.13 8.98
CA SER A 174 -3.43 2.18 10.31
C SER A 174 -2.97 1.03 11.19
N ASN A 175 -2.91 -0.18 10.67
CA ASN A 175 -2.48 -1.37 11.40
C ASN A 175 -1.01 -1.25 11.84
N ILE A 176 -0.10 -0.89 10.93
CA ILE A 176 1.31 -0.70 11.27
C ILE A 176 1.47 0.43 12.29
N GLY A 177 0.76 1.56 12.12
CA GLY A 177 0.76 2.65 13.09
C GLY A 177 0.30 2.21 14.48
N ASN A 178 -0.79 1.43 14.57
CA ASN A 178 -1.28 0.89 15.83
C ASN A 178 -0.28 -0.08 16.48
N ILE A 179 0.25 -1.04 15.72
CA ILE A 179 1.21 -2.05 16.19
C ILE A 179 2.48 -1.39 16.73
N THR A 180 2.94 -0.30 16.09
CA THR A 180 4.17 0.41 16.44
C THR A 180 3.96 1.62 17.35
N SER A 181 2.76 1.82 17.89
CA SER A 181 2.39 2.96 18.77
C SER A 181 2.48 4.33 18.10
N HIS A 182 2.22 4.41 16.78
CA HIS A 182 2.20 5.62 15.97
C HIS A 182 0.82 5.91 15.35
N ALA A 183 -0.26 5.55 16.03
CA ALA A 183 -1.63 5.66 15.54
C ALA A 183 -1.98 7.05 15.02
N ASP A 184 -1.61 8.12 15.75
CA ASP A 184 -1.90 9.51 15.36
C ASP A 184 -1.23 9.90 14.03
N THR A 185 0.00 9.44 13.79
CA THR A 185 0.72 9.66 12.52
C THR A 185 0.03 8.91 11.39
N ALA A 186 -0.29 7.64 11.60
CA ALA A 186 -1.00 6.81 10.62
C ALA A 186 -2.36 7.42 10.25
N ASP A 187 -3.15 7.87 11.23
CA ASP A 187 -4.43 8.53 11.02
C ASP A 187 -4.30 9.81 10.20
N SER A 188 -3.23 10.58 10.43
CA SER A 188 -2.96 11.80 9.65
C SER A 188 -2.68 11.48 8.18
N VAL A 189 -1.91 10.42 7.91
CA VAL A 189 -1.61 9.97 6.54
C VAL A 189 -2.85 9.44 5.84
N VAL A 190 -3.68 8.66 6.53
CA VAL A 190 -4.96 8.19 5.98
C VAL A 190 -5.87 9.36 5.59
N LYS A 191 -5.98 10.38 6.46
CA LYS A 191 -6.76 11.59 6.16
C LYS A 191 -6.18 12.38 4.97
N ASP A 192 -4.86 12.46 4.83
CA ASP A 192 -4.21 13.08 3.65
C ASP A 192 -4.58 12.34 2.37
N ILE A 193 -4.47 11.00 2.36
CA ILE A 193 -4.87 10.17 1.22
C ILE A 193 -6.34 10.44 0.85
N ASP A 194 -7.26 10.41 1.82
CA ASP A 194 -8.68 10.65 1.58
C ASP A 194 -8.94 12.05 1.01
N SER A 195 -8.27 13.08 1.52
CA SER A 195 -8.38 14.46 1.03
C SER A 195 -7.90 14.61 -0.42
N ARG A 196 -6.79 13.95 -0.77
CA ARG A 196 -6.23 13.97 -2.12
C ARG A 196 -7.09 13.18 -3.10
N LEU A 197 -7.66 12.04 -2.68
CA LEU A 197 -8.65 11.30 -3.46
C LEU A 197 -9.89 12.14 -3.76
N GLU A 198 -10.42 12.86 -2.77
CA GLU A 198 -11.54 13.78 -2.98
C GLU A 198 -11.19 14.94 -3.92
N THR A 199 -9.95 15.42 -3.90
CA THR A 199 -9.46 16.44 -4.84
C THR A 199 -9.39 15.91 -6.26
N LEU A 200 -8.86 14.70 -6.47
CA LEU A 200 -8.84 14.02 -7.76
C LEU A 200 -10.26 13.77 -8.30
N LYS A 201 -11.17 13.31 -7.45
CA LYS A 201 -12.56 13.05 -7.80
C LYS A 201 -13.31 14.32 -8.24
N LYS A 202 -13.01 15.48 -7.63
CA LYS A 202 -13.62 16.78 -7.97
C LYS A 202 -13.01 17.42 -9.21
N ALA A 203 -11.88 16.92 -9.71
CA ALA A 203 -11.28 17.45 -10.93
C ALA A 203 -12.21 17.25 -12.13
N PRO A 204 -12.18 18.14 -13.13
CA PRO A 204 -12.98 17.99 -14.34
C PRO A 204 -12.73 16.62 -15.01
N GLN A 205 -13.79 15.89 -15.30
CA GLN A 205 -13.73 14.55 -15.92
C GLN A 205 -13.99 14.64 -17.43
N ALA A 206 -13.46 13.68 -18.19
CA ALA A 206 -13.81 13.51 -19.58
C ALA A 206 -15.20 12.84 -19.70
N ASP A 207 -15.93 13.12 -20.79
CA ASP A 207 -17.23 12.48 -21.09
C ASP A 207 -17.10 10.94 -21.17
N LYS A 208 -15.94 10.47 -21.64
CA LYS A 208 -15.56 9.06 -21.66
C LYS A 208 -14.18 8.92 -21.01
N ALA A 209 -14.11 8.13 -19.93
CA ALA A 209 -12.85 7.86 -19.26
C ALA A 209 -11.83 7.22 -20.22
N PRO A 210 -10.59 7.75 -20.29
CA PRO A 210 -9.54 7.16 -21.12
C PRO A 210 -9.12 5.80 -20.58
N THR A 211 -8.84 4.87 -21.50
CA THR A 211 -8.35 3.54 -21.16
C THR A 211 -6.84 3.58 -20.98
N ALA A 212 -6.34 3.28 -19.77
CA ALA A 212 -4.93 3.08 -19.49
C ALA A 212 -4.63 1.59 -19.38
N PHE A 213 -3.59 1.13 -20.04
CA PHE A 213 -3.14 -0.25 -19.92
C PHE A 213 -1.82 -0.32 -19.16
N VAL A 214 -1.78 -1.09 -18.06
CA VAL A 214 -0.58 -1.32 -17.28
C VAL A 214 0.30 -2.33 -18.01
N PHE A 215 1.48 -1.94 -18.42
CA PHE A 215 2.49 -2.79 -19.00
C PHE A 215 3.64 -2.93 -18.02
N ASP A 216 3.61 -3.99 -17.22
CA ASP A 216 4.69 -4.29 -16.29
C ASP A 216 5.89 -4.85 -17.05
N SER A 217 5.71 -5.97 -17.71
CA SER A 217 6.71 -6.62 -18.55
C SER A 217 6.02 -7.45 -19.63
N GLY A 218 6.77 -7.80 -20.68
CA GLY A 218 6.18 -8.61 -21.75
C GLY A 218 7.21 -9.15 -22.72
N THR A 219 7.09 -10.46 -22.98
CA THR A 219 7.76 -11.19 -24.05
C THR A 219 6.71 -11.95 -24.86
N ASP A 220 6.45 -13.21 -24.53
CA ASP A 220 5.40 -14.02 -25.16
C ASP A 220 4.01 -13.65 -24.68
N THR A 221 3.88 -13.24 -23.43
CA THR A 221 2.69 -12.72 -22.79
C THR A 221 3.00 -11.38 -22.13
N VAL A 222 1.96 -10.65 -21.73
CA VAL A 222 2.10 -9.36 -21.03
C VAL A 222 1.73 -9.54 -19.56
N PHE A 223 2.64 -9.17 -18.65
CA PHE A 223 2.33 -9.08 -17.24
C PHE A 223 1.68 -7.72 -16.96
N THR A 224 0.55 -7.74 -16.28
CA THR A 224 -0.31 -6.57 -16.05
C THR A 224 -1.05 -6.68 -14.74
N SER A 225 -1.86 -5.69 -14.40
CA SER A 225 -2.70 -5.72 -13.21
C SER A 225 -4.18 -5.69 -13.60
N GLY A 226 -4.94 -6.63 -13.03
CA GLY A 226 -6.38 -6.72 -13.16
C GLY A 226 -7.15 -5.86 -12.17
N LYS A 227 -8.42 -6.21 -11.97
CA LYS A 227 -9.43 -5.45 -11.21
C LYS A 227 -9.08 -5.22 -9.74
N PHE A 228 -8.35 -6.13 -9.11
CA PHE A 228 -8.14 -6.11 -7.65
C PHE A 228 -6.79 -5.53 -7.24
N GLY A 229 -5.92 -5.17 -8.18
CA GLY A 229 -4.62 -4.57 -7.90
C GLY A 229 -4.68 -3.07 -7.67
N ALA A 230 -3.68 -2.52 -6.99
CA ALA A 230 -3.54 -1.08 -6.80
C ALA A 230 -3.61 -0.24 -8.10
N PRO A 231 -3.07 -0.69 -9.25
CA PRO A 231 -3.20 0.03 -10.51
C PRO A 231 -4.63 0.32 -10.94
N GLN A 232 -5.59 -0.56 -10.68
CA GLN A 232 -7.02 -0.30 -10.92
C GLN A 232 -7.46 0.99 -10.23
N ALA A 233 -7.24 1.07 -8.92
CA ALA A 233 -7.65 2.19 -8.09
C ALA A 233 -6.89 3.49 -8.44
N ILE A 234 -5.61 3.40 -8.77
CA ILE A 234 -4.78 4.53 -9.22
C ILE A 234 -5.32 5.14 -10.52
N ILE A 235 -5.61 4.29 -11.51
CA ILE A 235 -6.11 4.72 -12.81
C ILE A 235 -7.51 5.37 -12.68
N GLU A 236 -8.39 4.76 -11.88
CA GLU A 236 -9.73 5.32 -11.62
C GLU A 236 -9.66 6.66 -10.88
N ALA A 237 -8.83 6.79 -9.87
CA ALA A 237 -8.62 8.05 -9.14
C ALA A 237 -8.10 9.15 -10.07
N ALA A 238 -7.27 8.83 -11.05
CA ALA A 238 -6.78 9.76 -12.06
C ALA A 238 -7.86 10.15 -13.11
N GLY A 239 -9.03 9.50 -13.11
CA GLY A 239 -10.13 9.73 -14.06
C GLY A 239 -10.06 8.84 -15.29
N GLY A 240 -9.32 7.74 -15.25
CA GLY A 240 -9.21 6.75 -16.31
C GLY A 240 -9.95 5.45 -16.03
N ARG A 241 -9.78 4.48 -16.91
CA ARG A 241 -10.31 3.11 -16.84
C ARG A 241 -9.17 2.13 -17.11
N ASN A 242 -9.03 1.10 -16.29
CA ASN A 242 -8.02 0.06 -16.51
C ASN A 242 -8.38 -0.81 -17.73
N GLY A 243 -7.45 -0.96 -18.67
CA GLY A 243 -7.62 -1.82 -19.84
C GLY A 243 -7.76 -3.32 -19.53
N ALA A 244 -7.40 -3.74 -18.31
CA ALA A 244 -7.53 -5.10 -17.80
C ALA A 244 -8.57 -5.25 -16.67
N GLU A 245 -9.53 -4.33 -16.54
CA GLU A 245 -10.55 -4.32 -15.46
C GLU A 245 -11.45 -5.57 -15.42
N ASN A 246 -11.53 -6.32 -16.53
CA ASN A 246 -12.29 -7.57 -16.60
C ASN A 246 -11.51 -8.79 -16.07
N VAL A 247 -10.25 -8.63 -15.72
CA VAL A 247 -9.41 -9.70 -15.17
C VAL A 247 -9.57 -9.70 -13.65
N GLU A 248 -10.19 -10.75 -13.12
CA GLU A 248 -10.46 -10.87 -11.68
C GLU A 248 -9.25 -11.40 -10.92
N ASP A 249 -8.18 -10.63 -10.92
CA ASP A 249 -6.95 -10.87 -10.14
C ASP A 249 -6.29 -9.52 -9.82
N THR A 250 -5.19 -9.56 -9.06
CA THR A 250 -4.27 -8.44 -8.86
C THR A 250 -3.27 -8.40 -10.03
N TRP A 251 -2.09 -8.99 -9.86
CA TRP A 251 -1.05 -9.07 -10.89
C TRP A 251 -1.10 -10.43 -11.59
N THR A 252 -1.18 -10.41 -12.93
CA THR A 252 -1.36 -11.62 -13.74
C THR A 252 -0.90 -11.40 -15.19
N THR A 253 -0.90 -12.46 -15.99
CA THR A 253 -0.55 -12.40 -17.41
C THR A 253 -1.78 -12.39 -18.29
N VAL A 254 -1.70 -11.64 -19.39
CA VAL A 254 -2.68 -11.65 -20.48
C VAL A 254 -1.98 -11.83 -21.82
N SER A 255 -2.74 -12.16 -22.87
CA SER A 255 -2.19 -12.21 -24.22
C SER A 255 -2.05 -10.80 -24.83
N TRP A 256 -1.18 -10.67 -25.83
CA TRP A 256 -1.04 -9.45 -26.63
C TRP A 256 -2.32 -9.04 -27.35
N GLU A 257 -3.15 -10.01 -27.74
CA GLU A 257 -4.46 -9.78 -28.34
C GLU A 257 -5.44 -9.18 -27.34
N ASN A 258 -5.45 -9.65 -26.09
CA ASN A 258 -6.27 -9.08 -25.03
C ASN A 258 -5.86 -7.64 -24.72
N LEU A 259 -4.56 -7.35 -24.66
CA LEU A 259 -4.06 -5.98 -24.56
C LEU A 259 -4.58 -5.13 -25.71
N ALA A 260 -4.38 -5.56 -26.96
CA ALA A 260 -4.80 -4.79 -28.14
C ALA A 260 -6.33 -4.59 -28.22
N ALA A 261 -7.10 -5.60 -27.79
CA ALA A 261 -8.57 -5.54 -27.75
C ALA A 261 -9.10 -4.51 -26.75
N SER A 262 -8.34 -4.20 -25.68
CA SER A 262 -8.70 -3.16 -24.71
C SER A 262 -8.63 -1.74 -25.31
N LYS A 263 -7.96 -1.56 -26.47
CA LYS A 263 -7.77 -0.29 -27.19
C LYS A 263 -7.30 0.84 -26.28
N PRO A 264 -6.14 0.71 -25.66
CA PRO A 264 -5.65 1.70 -24.71
C PRO A 264 -5.43 3.06 -25.37
N ASP A 265 -5.83 4.11 -24.68
CA ASP A 265 -5.55 5.50 -25.02
C ASP A 265 -4.14 5.91 -24.55
N VAL A 266 -3.61 5.23 -23.55
CA VAL A 266 -2.28 5.46 -22.96
C VAL A 266 -1.72 4.15 -22.39
N PHE A 267 -0.40 3.97 -22.48
CA PHE A 267 0.32 2.91 -21.76
C PHE A 267 0.98 3.47 -20.52
N VAL A 268 0.86 2.72 -19.43
CA VAL A 268 1.51 3.03 -18.16
C VAL A 268 2.46 1.91 -17.81
N PHE A 269 3.70 2.25 -17.48
CA PHE A 269 4.77 1.27 -17.26
C PHE A 269 5.16 1.22 -15.80
N VAL A 270 5.52 0.04 -15.35
CA VAL A 270 6.12 -0.20 -14.04
C VAL A 270 7.64 -0.19 -14.22
N ASP A 271 8.33 0.77 -13.59
CA ASP A 271 9.78 0.93 -13.74
C ASP A 271 10.53 0.14 -12.68
N TYR A 272 11.26 -0.87 -13.11
CA TYR A 272 12.17 -1.65 -12.27
C TYR A 272 13.18 -2.46 -13.13
N PRO A 273 14.31 -2.90 -12.56
CA PRO A 273 15.27 -3.74 -13.27
C PRO A 273 14.66 -5.06 -13.75
N GLY A 274 15.02 -5.48 -14.97
CA GLY A 274 14.57 -6.74 -15.56
C GLY A 274 14.03 -6.59 -16.98
N GLN A 275 13.25 -5.55 -17.24
CA GLN A 275 12.93 -5.07 -18.58
C GLN A 275 12.87 -3.54 -18.52
N GLU A 276 13.85 -2.90 -19.14
CA GLU A 276 14.00 -1.45 -19.11
C GLU A 276 12.87 -0.74 -19.86
N PHE A 277 12.59 0.51 -19.52
CA PHE A 277 11.52 1.32 -20.11
C PHE A 277 11.57 1.34 -21.65
N GLU A 278 12.75 1.56 -22.23
CA GLU A 278 12.92 1.59 -23.69
C GLU A 278 12.70 0.22 -24.34
N GLU A 279 13.02 -0.88 -23.64
CA GLU A 279 12.74 -2.23 -24.10
C GLU A 279 11.25 -2.53 -24.13
N LYS A 280 10.49 -2.04 -23.13
CA LYS A 280 9.01 -2.13 -23.09
C LYS A 280 8.38 -1.38 -24.26
N ILE A 281 8.87 -0.17 -24.54
CA ILE A 281 8.43 0.60 -25.73
C ILE A 281 8.77 -0.14 -27.01
N ALA A 282 9.98 -0.69 -27.13
CA ALA A 282 10.39 -1.46 -28.32
C ALA A 282 9.51 -2.68 -28.52
N ALA A 283 9.14 -3.39 -27.45
CA ALA A 283 8.21 -4.51 -27.49
C ALA A 283 6.84 -4.08 -28.06
N LEU A 284 6.25 -3.00 -27.56
CA LEU A 284 4.98 -2.46 -28.08
C LEU A 284 5.05 -2.04 -29.55
N ARG A 285 6.17 -1.45 -29.97
CA ARG A 285 6.37 -0.97 -31.36
C ARG A 285 6.65 -2.09 -32.35
N SER A 286 7.22 -3.21 -31.90
CA SER A 286 7.54 -4.36 -32.76
C SER A 286 6.41 -5.38 -32.86
N ASN A 287 5.56 -5.49 -31.81
CA ASN A 287 4.50 -6.49 -31.79
C ASN A 287 3.39 -6.19 -32.80
N PRO A 288 3.00 -7.13 -33.69
CA PRO A 288 1.95 -6.94 -34.69
C PRO A 288 0.60 -6.48 -34.13
N ALA A 289 0.24 -6.90 -32.91
CA ALA A 289 -1.03 -6.55 -32.28
C ALA A 289 -1.07 -5.12 -31.77
N THR A 290 0.08 -4.52 -31.37
CA THR A 290 0.12 -3.23 -30.68
C THR A 290 0.74 -2.10 -31.50
N LYS A 291 1.67 -2.38 -32.43
CA LYS A 291 2.40 -1.35 -33.20
C LYS A 291 1.54 -0.32 -33.90
N ASN A 292 0.28 -0.63 -34.20
CA ASN A 292 -0.66 0.24 -34.88
C ASN A 292 -1.63 0.96 -33.94
N LEU A 293 -1.58 0.70 -32.65
CA LEU A 293 -2.42 1.40 -31.66
C LEU A 293 -2.08 2.89 -31.63
N PRO A 294 -3.08 3.78 -31.55
CA PRO A 294 -2.85 5.24 -31.47
C PRO A 294 -1.91 5.62 -30.33
N ALA A 295 -2.08 5.03 -29.14
CA ALA A 295 -1.22 5.30 -27.98
C ALA A 295 0.26 5.01 -28.25
N VAL A 296 0.58 3.96 -29.03
CA VAL A 296 1.97 3.63 -29.41
C VAL A 296 2.50 4.60 -30.45
N LYS A 297 1.70 4.94 -31.48
CA LYS A 297 2.10 5.87 -32.56
C LYS A 297 2.31 7.29 -32.04
N GLU A 298 1.51 7.72 -31.10
CA GLU A 298 1.53 9.07 -30.53
C GLU A 298 2.40 9.15 -29.27
N ASN A 299 3.07 8.06 -28.88
CA ASN A 299 3.95 8.00 -27.71
C ASN A 299 3.26 8.43 -26.40
N ARG A 300 2.01 8.03 -26.21
CA ARG A 300 1.29 8.30 -24.98
C ARG A 300 1.71 7.28 -23.92
N PHE A 301 2.83 7.61 -23.22
CA PHE A 301 3.55 6.76 -22.29
C PHE A 301 3.72 7.46 -20.95
N ILE A 302 3.40 6.79 -19.85
CA ILE A 302 3.66 7.23 -18.48
C ILE A 302 4.47 6.13 -17.81
N ASN A 303 5.65 6.45 -17.29
CA ASN A 303 6.49 5.52 -16.58
C ASN A 303 6.61 5.95 -15.12
N LEU A 304 6.30 5.06 -14.16
CA LEU A 304 6.40 5.33 -12.74
C LEU A 304 7.12 4.18 -12.03
N PRO A 305 7.89 4.47 -10.97
CA PRO A 305 8.59 3.47 -10.17
C PRO A 305 7.68 2.36 -9.63
N TYR A 306 8.25 1.19 -9.43
CA TYR A 306 7.57 -0.01 -8.96
C TYR A 306 6.75 0.23 -7.67
N ALA A 307 7.33 0.86 -6.64
CA ALA A 307 6.64 1.09 -5.37
C ALA A 307 5.44 2.06 -5.49
N MET A 308 5.29 2.77 -6.60
CA MET A 308 4.11 3.60 -6.87
C MET A 308 2.94 2.80 -7.46
N TRP A 309 3.19 1.60 -8.00
CA TRP A 309 2.17 0.73 -8.61
C TRP A 309 1.70 -0.39 -7.69
N THR A 310 2.54 -0.82 -6.77
CA THR A 310 2.21 -1.83 -5.77
C THR A 310 1.53 -1.19 -4.56
N SER A 311 0.70 -1.95 -3.82
CA SER A 311 -0.11 -1.41 -2.72
C SER A 311 0.74 -0.69 -1.66
N GLY A 312 0.46 0.59 -1.46
CA GLY A 312 1.16 1.44 -0.51
C GLY A 312 0.78 2.92 -0.62
N PRO A 313 1.27 3.77 0.30
CA PRO A 313 0.90 5.19 0.35
C PRO A 313 1.37 5.99 -0.87
N LEU A 314 2.33 5.48 -1.66
CA LEU A 314 2.77 6.12 -2.90
C LEU A 314 1.74 5.99 -4.03
N ASN A 315 0.69 5.20 -3.86
CA ASN A 315 -0.37 5.05 -4.86
C ASN A 315 -1.14 6.37 -5.09
N ILE A 316 -1.31 7.22 -4.06
CA ILE A 316 -1.94 8.53 -4.25
C ILE A 316 -1.04 9.49 -5.03
N ASP A 317 0.28 9.42 -4.82
CA ASP A 317 1.26 10.17 -5.60
C ASP A 317 1.26 9.70 -7.07
N ALA A 318 1.10 8.38 -7.31
CA ALA A 318 0.94 7.81 -8.65
C ALA A 318 -0.33 8.32 -9.34
N ALA A 319 -1.46 8.38 -8.64
CA ALA A 319 -2.71 8.87 -9.18
C ALA A 319 -2.62 10.35 -9.62
N GLU A 320 -1.93 11.20 -8.86
CA GLU A 320 -1.68 12.59 -9.23
C GLU A 320 -0.76 12.70 -10.46
N GLN A 321 0.32 11.90 -10.54
CA GLN A 321 1.19 11.85 -11.73
C GLN A 321 0.43 11.37 -12.95
N MET A 322 -0.37 10.32 -12.81
CA MET A 322 -1.24 9.78 -13.87
C MET A 322 -2.23 10.83 -14.36
N ARG A 323 -2.87 11.57 -13.44
CA ARG A 323 -3.81 12.65 -13.79
C ARG A 323 -3.12 13.70 -14.65
N LYS A 324 -1.91 14.14 -14.28
CA LYS A 324 -1.15 15.12 -15.09
C LYS A 324 -0.75 14.57 -16.44
N GLY A 325 -0.36 13.29 -16.51
CA GLY A 325 -0.09 12.63 -17.78
C GLY A 325 -1.34 12.60 -18.70
N PHE A 326 -2.50 12.27 -18.15
CA PHE A 326 -3.75 12.31 -18.92
C PHE A 326 -4.10 13.72 -19.44
N GLU A 327 -3.91 14.74 -18.60
CA GLU A 327 -4.09 16.14 -19.00
C GLU A 327 -3.11 16.56 -20.10
N LYS A 328 -1.84 16.18 -19.98
CA LYS A 328 -0.80 16.46 -20.99
C LYS A 328 -1.13 15.86 -22.35
N PHE A 329 -1.69 14.65 -22.36
CA PHE A 329 -2.13 13.98 -23.60
C PHE A 329 -3.51 14.45 -24.11
N GLY A 330 -4.16 15.38 -23.42
CA GLY A 330 -5.51 15.85 -23.77
C GLY A 330 -6.59 14.78 -23.60
N LEU A 331 -6.34 13.77 -22.77
CA LEU A 331 -7.27 12.66 -22.51
C LEU A 331 -8.34 13.04 -21.47
N VAL A 332 -8.04 13.98 -20.59
CA VAL A 332 -8.96 14.59 -19.63
C VAL A 332 -8.80 16.11 -19.62
N PRO A 333 -9.82 16.89 -19.20
CA PRO A 333 -9.68 18.33 -19.06
C PRO A 333 -8.61 18.71 -18.04
N SER A 334 -7.95 19.86 -18.21
CA SER A 334 -6.96 20.39 -17.27
C SER A 334 -7.57 20.68 -15.91
N SER A 335 -6.77 20.52 -14.85
CA SER A 335 -7.12 20.81 -13.45
C SER A 335 -6.00 21.57 -12.75
N GLU A 336 -6.29 22.06 -11.52
CA GLU A 336 -5.32 22.69 -10.63
C GLU A 336 -4.49 21.67 -9.81
N ILE A 337 -4.68 20.36 -10.04
CA ILE A 337 -3.94 19.31 -9.35
C ILE A 337 -2.47 19.44 -9.68
N LYS A 338 -1.65 19.38 -8.65
CA LYS A 338 -0.18 19.32 -8.75
C LYS A 338 0.29 18.07 -8.03
N PRO A 339 1.11 17.22 -8.66
CA PRO A 339 1.70 16.09 -7.97
C PRO A 339 2.44 16.53 -6.71
N SER A 340 2.15 15.87 -5.60
CA SER A 340 2.76 16.19 -4.30
C SER A 340 4.18 15.64 -4.17
N LEU A 341 4.53 14.64 -4.97
CA LEU A 341 5.85 14.04 -5.04
C LEU A 341 6.52 14.37 -6.38
N GLU A 342 7.70 14.98 -6.31
CA GLU A 342 8.58 15.11 -7.47
C GLU A 342 9.36 13.80 -7.66
N LEU A 343 9.23 13.22 -8.87
CA LEU A 343 9.92 11.97 -9.19
C LEU A 343 11.44 12.23 -9.33
N PRO A 344 12.28 11.28 -8.87
CA PRO A 344 13.71 11.33 -9.11
C PRO A 344 14.03 11.51 -10.59
N ALA A 345 15.07 12.29 -10.91
CA ALA A 345 15.48 12.54 -12.30
C ALA A 345 15.96 11.27 -13.02
N SER A 346 16.35 10.24 -12.26
CA SER A 346 16.75 8.91 -12.74
C SER A 346 15.60 8.11 -13.35
N VAL A 347 14.33 8.41 -12.99
CA VAL A 347 13.16 7.72 -13.54
C VAL A 347 13.03 8.06 -15.03
N PRO A 348 13.17 7.08 -15.94
CA PRO A 348 13.13 7.33 -17.37
C PRO A 348 11.72 7.69 -17.87
N GLY A 349 11.65 8.30 -19.04
CA GLY A 349 10.37 8.55 -19.73
C GLY A 349 9.57 9.74 -19.22
N GLN A 350 10.04 10.52 -18.23
CA GLN A 350 9.32 11.68 -17.72
C GLN A 350 9.04 12.75 -18.80
N ASN A 351 9.92 12.85 -19.82
CA ASN A 351 9.78 13.76 -20.95
C ASN A 351 8.57 13.48 -21.85
N TYR A 352 7.95 12.30 -21.76
CA TYR A 352 6.76 11.96 -22.54
C TYR A 352 5.49 12.63 -21.99
N TYR A 353 5.40 12.85 -20.67
CA TYR A 353 4.17 13.30 -20.01
C TYR A 353 4.33 14.51 -19.06
N LYS A 354 5.55 15.06 -18.94
CA LYS A 354 5.81 16.29 -18.19
C LYS A 354 5.90 17.54 -19.08
#